data_d67603e227d7a1f3e60eed1a322c7619
#
_entry.id   d67603e227d7a1f3e60eed1a322c7619
#
_cell.length_a   1.000
_cell.length_b   1.000
_cell.length_c   1.000
_cell.angle_alpha   90.00
_cell.angle_beta   90.00
_cell.angle_gamma   90.00
#
_symmetry.space_group_name_H-M   'P 1'
#
loop_
_entity.id
_entity.type
_entity.pdbx_description
1 polymer ?
#
loop_
_entity_poly.entity_id
_entity_poly.type
_entity_poly.pdbx_seq_one_letter_code
_entity_poly.pdbx_strand_id
1 'polypeptide(L)'
;MFLASVALISLSGVMAPGPVFAVTVAKGYEDKKAGVLIAIGHGAIEIPLIFLLFLGLSEFFRSILAQKIVGFLGGIILVYMGFGMLRKRGVKSIEPQRLRSTSFVSGFIATAANPYFFLWWATVGAALILNASLFGYVGLILFTAVHWSCDLAWDTFVAVAVFKSRRFWTQKVFNIVFTFCFAVLTAFGLWFIVSAVLW
;
A
#
# COMPACT_ATOMS: atom_id res chain seq x y z
N MET A 1 0.49 21.02 17.52
CA MET A 1 1.42 19.87 17.66
C MET A 1 0.82 18.56 17.17
N PHE A 2 -0.43 18.20 17.51
CA PHE A 2 -1.05 16.91 17.13
C PHE A 2 -0.96 16.58 15.63
N LEU A 3 -1.41 17.47 14.71
CA LEU A 3 -1.40 17.20 13.28
C LEU A 3 0.03 17.03 12.70
N ALA A 4 1.02 17.72 13.26
CA ALA A 4 2.41 17.54 12.86
C ALA A 4 2.93 16.14 13.26
N SER A 5 2.58 15.66 14.46
CA SER A 5 2.90 14.29 14.89
C SER A 5 2.20 13.26 14.00
N VAL A 6 0.92 13.51 13.65
CA VAL A 6 0.19 12.66 12.68
C VAL A 6 0.95 12.57 11.38
N ALA A 7 1.35 13.70 10.78
CA ALA A 7 2.06 13.70 9.51
C ALA A 7 3.40 12.93 9.58
N LEU A 8 4.19 13.12 10.64
CA LEU A 8 5.48 12.44 10.81
C LEU A 8 5.31 10.93 10.99
N ILE A 9 4.36 10.50 11.83
CA ILE A 9 4.09 9.08 12.05
C ILE A 9 3.53 8.44 10.79
N SER A 10 2.59 9.12 10.10
CA SER A 10 2.04 8.67 8.82
C SER A 10 3.13 8.47 7.77
N LEU A 11 3.99 9.46 7.56
CA LEU A 11 5.09 9.36 6.60
C LEU A 11 6.02 8.18 6.93
N SER A 12 6.30 7.90 8.22
CA SER A 12 7.13 6.76 8.59
C SER A 12 6.53 5.41 8.17
N GLY A 13 5.19 5.29 8.20
CA GLY A 13 4.48 4.09 7.74
C GLY A 13 4.37 4.01 6.21
N VAL A 14 3.97 5.11 5.59
CA VAL A 14 3.74 5.21 4.14
C VAL A 14 5.02 5.01 3.32
N MET A 15 6.15 5.48 3.83
CA MET A 15 7.46 5.33 3.17
C MET A 15 8.05 3.92 3.30
N ALA A 16 7.46 3.04 4.09
CA ALA A 16 7.94 1.67 4.25
C ALA A 16 7.83 0.90 2.93
N PRO A 17 8.90 0.22 2.48
CA PRO A 17 8.86 -0.56 1.24
C PRO A 17 7.98 -1.79 1.42
N GLY A 18 6.77 -1.74 0.88
CA GLY A 18 5.75 -2.78 0.99
C GLY A 18 5.01 -3.04 -0.33
N PRO A 19 3.89 -3.80 -0.28
CA PRO A 19 3.12 -4.15 -1.47
C PRO A 19 2.62 -2.93 -2.26
N VAL A 20 2.11 -1.89 -1.60
CA VAL A 20 1.63 -0.66 -2.25
C VAL A 20 2.79 0.05 -2.95
N PHE A 21 3.93 0.20 -2.26
CA PHE A 21 5.13 0.81 -2.85
C PHE A 21 5.59 0.06 -4.11
N ALA A 22 5.67 -1.29 -4.07
CA ALA A 22 6.07 -2.09 -5.23
C ALA A 22 5.14 -1.89 -6.43
N VAL A 23 3.82 -1.82 -6.18
CA VAL A 23 2.81 -1.56 -7.21
C VAL A 23 2.93 -0.14 -7.74
N THR A 24 3.17 0.85 -6.86
CA THR A 24 3.35 2.26 -7.25
C THR A 24 4.56 2.43 -8.16
N VAL A 25 5.69 1.77 -7.87
CA VAL A 25 6.87 1.75 -8.74
C VAL A 25 6.53 1.14 -10.11
N ALA A 26 5.90 -0.03 -10.12
CA ALA A 26 5.59 -0.73 -11.37
C ALA A 26 4.60 0.03 -12.25
N LYS A 27 3.55 0.59 -11.67
CA LYS A 27 2.54 1.40 -12.37
C LYS A 27 3.05 2.79 -12.73
N GLY A 28 3.88 3.39 -11.88
CA GLY A 28 4.55 4.65 -12.13
C GLY A 28 5.47 4.58 -13.38
N TYR A 29 6.08 3.43 -13.66
CA TYR A 29 6.80 3.22 -14.90
C TYR A 29 5.90 3.37 -16.14
N GLU A 30 4.64 2.97 -16.05
CA GLU A 30 3.67 3.03 -17.15
C GLU A 30 3.04 4.43 -17.29
N ASP A 31 2.62 5.02 -16.17
CA ASP A 31 1.88 6.30 -16.15
C ASP A 31 2.25 7.15 -14.92
N LYS A 32 2.56 8.44 -15.16
CA LYS A 32 2.85 9.42 -14.09
C LYS A 32 1.68 9.66 -13.14
N LYS A 33 0.44 9.43 -13.59
CA LYS A 33 -0.77 9.59 -12.78
C LYS A 33 -1.08 8.36 -11.92
N ALA A 34 -0.29 7.28 -12.08
CA ALA A 34 -0.54 6.04 -11.37
C ALA A 34 -0.55 6.21 -9.84
N GLY A 35 0.34 7.05 -9.30
CA GLY A 35 0.41 7.30 -7.85
C GLY A 35 -0.87 7.88 -7.29
N VAL A 36 -1.46 8.87 -7.94
CA VAL A 36 -2.76 9.45 -7.54
C VAL A 36 -3.86 8.38 -7.54
N LEU A 37 -3.93 7.57 -8.60
CA LEU A 37 -4.95 6.53 -8.71
C LEU A 37 -4.74 5.40 -7.69
N ILE A 38 -3.49 5.06 -7.37
CA ILE A 38 -3.16 4.09 -6.33
C ILE A 38 -3.55 4.63 -4.96
N ALA A 39 -3.21 5.88 -4.64
CA ALA A 39 -3.59 6.51 -3.39
C ALA A 39 -5.12 6.60 -3.21
N ILE A 40 -5.88 6.84 -4.29
CA ILE A 40 -7.35 6.79 -4.25
C ILE A 40 -7.82 5.35 -4.00
N GLY A 41 -7.22 4.35 -4.64
CA GLY A 41 -7.54 2.94 -4.42
C GLY A 41 -7.20 2.48 -2.99
N HIS A 42 -6.06 2.94 -2.44
CA HIS A 42 -5.66 2.75 -1.06
C HIS A 42 -6.67 3.39 -0.09
N GLY A 43 -6.98 4.66 -0.30
CA GLY A 43 -7.94 5.42 0.52
C GLY A 43 -9.35 4.84 0.50
N ALA A 44 -9.75 4.14 -0.57
CA ALA A 44 -11.04 3.44 -0.63
C ALA A 44 -11.15 2.29 0.39
N ILE A 45 -10.03 1.74 0.86
CA ILE A 45 -9.99 0.78 1.98
C ILE A 45 -9.74 1.51 3.30
N GLU A 46 -8.79 2.43 3.30
CA GLU A 46 -8.28 3.09 4.50
C GLU A 46 -9.31 4.00 5.16
N ILE A 47 -9.96 4.88 4.39
CA ILE A 47 -10.91 5.84 4.96
C ILE A 47 -12.09 5.14 5.66
N PRO A 48 -12.76 4.14 5.06
CA PRO A 48 -13.75 3.33 5.77
C PRO A 48 -13.17 2.63 7.01
N LEU A 49 -11.95 2.09 6.92
CA LEU A 49 -11.31 1.43 8.05
C LEU A 49 -11.09 2.39 9.23
N ILE A 50 -10.64 3.63 8.99
CA ILE A 50 -10.48 4.66 10.02
C ILE A 50 -11.80 4.89 10.78
N PHE A 51 -12.91 5.03 10.04
CA PHE A 51 -14.23 5.20 10.64
C PHE A 51 -14.67 3.97 11.44
N LEU A 52 -14.43 2.75 10.92
CA LEU A 52 -14.74 1.51 11.63
C LEU A 52 -13.94 1.36 12.93
N LEU A 53 -12.66 1.73 12.90
CA LEU A 53 -11.81 1.72 14.09
C LEU A 53 -12.25 2.77 15.13
N PHE A 54 -12.66 3.96 14.67
CA PHE A 54 -13.24 4.99 15.53
C PHE A 54 -14.52 4.51 16.22
N LEU A 55 -15.33 3.69 15.55
CA LEU A 55 -16.54 3.05 16.11
C LEU A 55 -16.24 1.84 17.01
N GLY A 56 -14.97 1.52 17.28
CA GLY A 56 -14.59 0.48 18.23
C GLY A 56 -14.30 -0.90 17.63
N LEU A 57 -14.22 -1.04 16.28
CA LEU A 57 -13.93 -2.34 15.64
C LEU A 57 -12.45 -2.77 15.68
N SER A 58 -11.60 -2.10 16.46
CA SER A 58 -10.18 -2.45 16.59
C SER A 58 -9.95 -3.90 17.05
N GLU A 59 -10.79 -4.42 17.94
CA GLU A 59 -10.69 -5.78 18.46
C GLU A 59 -10.95 -6.84 17.37
N PHE A 60 -11.84 -6.55 16.41
CA PHE A 60 -12.06 -7.45 15.28
C PHE A 60 -10.76 -7.64 14.47
N PHE A 61 -10.04 -6.55 14.16
CA PHE A 61 -8.79 -6.62 13.39
C PHE A 61 -7.59 -7.17 14.19
N ARG A 62 -7.70 -7.19 15.52
CA ARG A 62 -6.75 -7.88 16.42
C ARG A 62 -7.04 -9.37 16.54
N SER A 63 -8.22 -9.83 16.15
CA SER A 63 -8.58 -11.23 16.29
C SER A 63 -7.67 -12.13 15.43
N ILE A 64 -7.22 -13.24 16.01
CA ILE A 64 -6.34 -14.22 15.35
C ILE A 64 -7.00 -14.76 14.07
N LEU A 65 -8.31 -14.99 14.10
CA LEU A 65 -9.06 -15.50 12.95
C LEU A 65 -9.04 -14.50 11.77
N ALA A 66 -9.30 -13.21 12.03
CA ALA A 66 -9.26 -12.19 10.99
C ALA A 66 -7.85 -12.07 10.38
N GLN A 67 -6.80 -12.08 11.22
CA GLN A 67 -5.42 -12.02 10.76
C GLN A 67 -5.03 -13.24 9.91
N LYS A 68 -5.47 -14.45 10.31
CA LYS A 68 -5.24 -15.69 9.53
C LYS A 68 -5.93 -15.63 8.16
N ILE A 69 -7.19 -15.22 8.10
CA ILE A 69 -7.94 -15.14 6.84
C ILE A 69 -7.30 -14.10 5.91
N VAL A 70 -7.09 -12.88 6.40
CA VAL A 70 -6.49 -11.79 5.58
C VAL A 70 -5.06 -12.16 5.19
N GLY A 71 -4.28 -12.75 6.11
CA GLY A 71 -2.90 -13.18 5.85
C GLY A 71 -2.82 -14.24 4.76
N PHE A 72 -3.63 -15.28 4.86
CA PHE A 72 -3.61 -16.40 3.90
C PHE A 72 -4.09 -15.95 2.51
N LEU A 73 -5.28 -15.36 2.41
CA LEU A 73 -5.86 -14.94 1.15
C LEU A 73 -5.07 -13.77 0.53
N GLY A 74 -4.72 -12.79 1.35
CA GLY A 74 -3.91 -11.65 0.92
C GLY A 74 -2.52 -12.07 0.45
N GLY A 75 -1.88 -13.00 1.16
CA GLY A 75 -0.59 -13.55 0.77
C GLY A 75 -0.61 -14.21 -0.61
N ILE A 76 -1.64 -15.02 -0.90
CA ILE A 76 -1.82 -15.63 -2.24
C ILE A 76 -1.94 -14.55 -3.32
N ILE A 77 -2.75 -13.51 -3.08
CA ILE A 77 -2.94 -12.42 -4.02
C ILE A 77 -1.63 -11.66 -4.28
N LEU A 78 -0.85 -11.36 -3.22
CA LEU A 78 0.44 -10.68 -3.34
C LEU A 78 1.46 -11.51 -4.14
N VAL A 79 1.53 -12.82 -3.91
CA VAL A 79 2.37 -13.73 -4.69
C VAL A 79 1.95 -13.71 -6.17
N TYR A 80 0.65 -13.78 -6.46
CA TYR A 80 0.13 -13.70 -7.82
C TYR A 80 0.52 -12.35 -8.50
N MET A 81 0.36 -11.22 -7.79
CA MET A 81 0.78 -9.90 -8.28
C MET A 81 2.29 -9.85 -8.53
N GLY A 82 3.10 -10.43 -7.64
CA GLY A 82 4.54 -10.54 -7.80
C GLY A 82 4.93 -11.25 -9.09
N PHE A 83 4.34 -12.40 -9.39
CA PHE A 83 4.57 -13.10 -10.66
C PHE A 83 4.18 -12.26 -11.88
N GLY A 84 3.16 -11.41 -11.76
CA GLY A 84 2.82 -10.41 -12.78
C GLY A 84 3.96 -9.44 -13.08
N MET A 85 4.73 -9.04 -12.05
CA MET A 85 5.93 -8.21 -12.23
C MET A 85 7.07 -8.96 -12.90
N LEU A 86 7.29 -10.23 -12.51
CA LEU A 86 8.35 -11.06 -13.09
C LEU A 86 8.14 -11.30 -14.59
N ARG A 87 6.90 -11.50 -15.05
CA ARG A 87 6.57 -11.72 -16.47
C ARG A 87 6.91 -10.53 -17.36
N LYS A 88 6.99 -9.33 -16.81
CA LYS A 88 7.41 -8.12 -17.55
C LYS A 88 8.91 -8.01 -17.72
N ARG A 89 9.69 -8.79 -16.99
CA ARG A 89 11.14 -8.84 -17.09
C ARG A 89 11.55 -9.38 -18.47
N GLY A 90 12.44 -8.69 -19.14
CA GLY A 90 12.97 -9.11 -20.46
C GLY A 90 12.18 -8.56 -21.66
N VAL A 91 10.99 -8.03 -21.47
CA VAL A 91 10.19 -7.44 -22.54
C VAL A 91 10.32 -5.92 -22.49
N LYS A 92 11.43 -5.38 -23.03
CA LYS A 92 11.51 -3.95 -23.35
C LYS A 92 10.75 -3.72 -24.66
N SER A 93 9.42 -3.78 -24.61
CA SER A 93 8.59 -3.29 -25.70
C SER A 93 8.60 -1.77 -25.65
N ILE A 94 8.80 -1.15 -26.81
CA ILE A 94 8.69 0.29 -27.03
C ILE A 94 7.29 0.79 -26.64
N GLU A 95 6.29 -0.09 -26.66
CA GLU A 95 4.96 0.13 -26.10
C GLU A 95 4.85 -0.47 -24.69
N PRO A 96 4.49 0.35 -23.66
CA PRO A 96 4.30 -0.17 -22.31
C PRO A 96 3.13 -1.16 -22.33
N GLN A 97 3.42 -2.45 -22.16
CA GLN A 97 2.38 -3.44 -21.90
C GLN A 97 1.70 -3.06 -20.58
N ARG A 98 0.50 -2.50 -20.70
CA ARG A 98 -0.29 -2.12 -19.52
C ARG A 98 -0.53 -3.34 -18.64
N LEU A 99 -0.29 -3.19 -17.34
CA LEU A 99 -0.74 -4.19 -16.36
C LEU A 99 -2.24 -4.39 -16.53
N ARG A 100 -2.71 -5.63 -16.47
CA ARG A 100 -4.13 -5.99 -16.69
C ARG A 100 -5.10 -5.19 -15.80
N SER A 101 -4.70 -4.84 -14.58
CA SER A 101 -5.49 -4.02 -13.67
C SER A 101 -5.20 -2.53 -13.85
N THR A 102 -6.20 -1.68 -13.63
CA THR A 102 -5.99 -0.22 -13.52
C THR A 102 -5.15 0.11 -12.29
N SER A 103 -4.53 1.30 -12.26
CA SER A 103 -3.74 1.73 -11.10
C SER A 103 -4.58 1.81 -9.81
N PHE A 104 -5.84 2.27 -9.91
CA PHE A 104 -6.79 2.26 -8.80
C PHE A 104 -6.99 0.85 -8.23
N VAL A 105 -7.36 -0.11 -9.09
CA VAL A 105 -7.59 -1.51 -8.67
C VAL A 105 -6.32 -2.13 -8.09
N SER A 106 -5.15 -1.77 -8.62
CA SER A 106 -3.86 -2.26 -8.09
C SER A 106 -3.59 -1.74 -6.68
N GLY A 107 -3.85 -0.45 -6.42
CA GLY A 107 -3.74 0.14 -5.07
C GLY A 107 -4.73 -0.49 -4.10
N PHE A 108 -6.00 -0.59 -4.50
CA PHE A 108 -7.05 -1.22 -3.71
C PHE A 108 -6.68 -2.66 -3.30
N ILE A 109 -6.30 -3.51 -4.28
CA ILE A 109 -5.96 -4.91 -4.02
C ILE A 109 -4.69 -5.03 -3.17
N ALA A 110 -3.63 -4.24 -3.46
CA ALA A 110 -2.40 -4.27 -2.70
C ALA A 110 -2.61 -3.88 -1.23
N THR A 111 -3.55 -2.99 -0.95
CA THR A 111 -3.94 -2.59 0.41
C THR A 111 -4.79 -3.65 1.08
N ALA A 112 -5.88 -4.10 0.43
CA ALA A 112 -6.80 -5.10 0.98
C ALA A 112 -6.11 -6.45 1.25
N ALA A 113 -5.10 -6.81 0.44
CA ALA A 113 -4.32 -8.03 0.56
C ALA A 113 -3.14 -7.94 1.54
N ASN A 114 -2.97 -6.79 2.22
CA ASN A 114 -1.83 -6.55 3.11
C ASN A 114 -2.25 -6.63 4.59
N PRO A 115 -2.03 -7.76 5.28
CA PRO A 115 -2.40 -7.89 6.70
C PRO A 115 -1.59 -6.95 7.61
N TYR A 116 -0.36 -6.58 7.22
CA TYR A 116 0.41 -5.59 7.97
C TYR A 116 -0.28 -4.23 8.01
N PHE A 117 -0.97 -3.82 6.94
CA PHE A 117 -1.78 -2.61 6.90
C PHE A 117 -2.86 -2.62 8.00
N PHE A 118 -3.62 -3.71 8.12
CA PHE A 118 -4.66 -3.84 9.15
C PHE A 118 -4.07 -3.90 10.57
N LEU A 119 -2.92 -4.57 10.76
CA LEU A 119 -2.23 -4.60 12.04
C LEU A 119 -1.72 -3.21 12.46
N TRP A 120 -1.13 -2.47 11.54
CA TRP A 120 -0.68 -1.09 11.80
C TRP A 120 -1.85 -0.21 12.21
N TRP A 121 -2.98 -0.31 11.52
CA TRP A 121 -4.20 0.42 11.86
C TRP A 121 -4.81 -0.02 13.18
N ALA A 122 -4.80 -1.31 13.49
CA ALA A 122 -5.31 -1.82 14.77
C ALA A 122 -4.41 -1.46 15.98
N THR A 123 -3.21 -0.97 15.75
CA THR A 123 -2.23 -0.60 16.80
C THR A 123 -1.90 0.89 16.76
N VAL A 124 -1.01 1.30 15.88
CA VAL A 124 -0.55 2.70 15.75
C VAL A 124 -1.70 3.60 15.30
N GLY A 125 -2.43 3.19 14.26
CA GLY A 125 -3.59 3.93 13.76
C GLY A 125 -4.67 4.12 14.82
N ALA A 126 -4.99 3.07 15.58
CA ALA A 126 -5.96 3.14 16.68
C ALA A 126 -5.54 4.14 17.77
N ALA A 127 -4.23 4.19 18.12
CA ALA A 127 -3.72 5.17 19.07
C ALA A 127 -3.82 6.61 18.53
N LEU A 128 -3.57 6.81 17.24
CA LEU A 128 -3.74 8.13 16.60
C LEU A 128 -5.20 8.54 16.53
N ILE A 129 -6.12 7.61 16.21
CA ILE A 129 -7.57 7.84 16.20
C ILE A 129 -8.07 8.20 17.60
N LEU A 130 -7.59 7.52 18.65
CA LEU A 130 -7.93 7.83 20.02
C LEU A 130 -7.53 9.27 20.41
N ASN A 131 -6.33 9.69 20.00
CA ASN A 131 -5.90 11.07 20.19
C ASN A 131 -6.73 12.08 19.37
N ALA A 132 -7.10 11.72 18.14
CA ALA A 132 -7.96 12.55 17.30
C ALA A 132 -9.36 12.71 17.91
N SER A 133 -9.90 11.65 18.53
CA SER A 133 -11.22 11.64 19.15
C SER A 133 -11.38 12.64 20.30
N LEU A 134 -10.28 13.05 20.94
CA LEU A 134 -10.29 14.12 21.95
C LEU A 134 -10.80 15.46 21.40
N PHE A 135 -10.73 15.65 20.09
CA PHE A 135 -11.23 16.82 19.36
C PHE A 135 -12.56 16.52 18.63
N GLY A 136 -13.23 15.42 18.98
CA GLY A 136 -14.48 14.98 18.37
C GLY A 136 -14.36 14.64 16.88
N TYR A 137 -15.48 14.75 16.16
CA TYR A 137 -15.51 14.45 14.71
C TYR A 137 -14.62 15.36 13.88
N VAL A 138 -14.43 16.62 14.28
CA VAL A 138 -13.53 17.55 13.59
C VAL A 138 -12.09 17.04 13.66
N GLY A 139 -11.65 16.55 14.83
CA GLY A 139 -10.34 15.95 15.01
C GLY A 139 -10.14 14.73 14.11
N LEU A 140 -11.16 13.86 14.01
CA LEU A 140 -11.12 12.68 13.15
C LEU A 140 -11.00 13.05 11.66
N ILE A 141 -11.80 14.03 11.20
CA ILE A 141 -11.76 14.48 9.80
C ILE A 141 -10.39 15.07 9.46
N LEU A 142 -9.88 15.96 10.33
CA LEU A 142 -8.55 16.58 10.12
C LEU A 142 -7.43 15.54 10.15
N PHE A 143 -7.49 14.59 11.07
CA PHE A 143 -6.57 13.46 11.13
C PHE A 143 -6.58 12.67 9.84
N THR A 144 -7.77 12.24 9.38
CA THR A 144 -7.93 11.46 8.14
C THR A 144 -7.40 12.23 6.93
N ALA A 145 -7.72 13.52 6.83
CA ALA A 145 -7.25 14.36 5.72
C ALA A 145 -5.73 14.50 5.71
N VAL A 146 -5.09 14.73 6.86
CA VAL A 146 -3.62 14.84 6.97
C VAL A 146 -2.96 13.50 6.67
N HIS A 147 -3.46 12.40 7.26
CA HIS A 147 -2.90 11.07 7.03
C HIS A 147 -2.96 10.69 5.56
N TRP A 148 -4.15 10.71 4.96
CA TRP A 148 -4.33 10.35 3.55
C TRP A 148 -3.59 11.29 2.58
N SER A 149 -3.38 12.56 2.96
CA SER A 149 -2.53 13.48 2.18
C SER A 149 -1.08 13.00 2.12
N CYS A 150 -0.58 12.33 3.16
CA CYS A 150 0.77 11.74 3.16
C CYS A 150 0.86 10.59 2.16
N ASP A 151 -0.16 9.71 2.09
CA ASP A 151 -0.23 8.62 1.11
C ASP A 151 -0.29 9.17 -0.31
N LEU A 152 -1.20 10.13 -0.54
CA LEU A 152 -1.34 10.79 -1.82
C LEU A 152 -0.04 11.47 -2.29
N ALA A 153 0.61 12.18 -1.39
CA ALA A 153 1.87 12.87 -1.70
C ALA A 153 2.99 11.88 -2.01
N TRP A 154 3.15 10.84 -1.19
CA TRP A 154 4.20 9.85 -1.35
C TRP A 154 4.02 9.00 -2.61
N ASP A 155 2.85 8.40 -2.80
CA ASP A 155 2.58 7.58 -3.98
C ASP A 155 2.70 8.39 -5.28
N THR A 156 2.22 9.64 -5.26
CA THR A 156 2.38 10.55 -6.41
C THR A 156 3.84 10.86 -6.66
N PHE A 157 4.62 11.17 -5.62
CA PHE A 157 6.05 11.43 -5.72
C PHE A 157 6.80 10.24 -6.32
N VAL A 158 6.57 9.04 -5.79
CA VAL A 158 7.21 7.81 -6.27
C VAL A 158 6.85 7.54 -7.73
N ALA A 159 5.57 7.59 -8.09
CA ALA A 159 5.14 7.35 -9.47
C ALA A 159 5.72 8.37 -10.45
N VAL A 160 5.73 9.65 -10.11
CA VAL A 160 6.30 10.71 -10.94
C VAL A 160 7.82 10.58 -11.05
N ALA A 161 8.51 10.25 -9.95
CA ALA A 161 9.96 10.03 -9.95
C ALA A 161 10.34 8.87 -10.86
N VAL A 162 9.64 7.74 -10.75
CA VAL A 162 9.84 6.57 -11.61
C VAL A 162 9.54 6.92 -13.07
N PHE A 163 8.41 7.58 -13.34
CA PHE A 163 8.02 7.96 -14.70
C PHE A 163 9.05 8.87 -15.37
N LYS A 164 9.53 9.88 -14.64
CA LYS A 164 10.54 10.83 -15.18
C LYS A 164 11.90 10.17 -15.37
N SER A 165 12.31 9.30 -14.45
CA SER A 165 13.60 8.61 -14.52
C SER A 165 13.64 7.49 -15.55
N ARG A 166 12.49 6.89 -15.93
CA ARG A 166 12.42 5.70 -16.80
C ARG A 166 13.12 5.86 -18.15
N ARG A 167 13.22 7.09 -18.66
CA ARG A 167 13.93 7.39 -19.92
C ARG A 167 15.44 7.06 -19.87
N PHE A 168 16.01 7.06 -18.67
CA PHE A 168 17.41 6.72 -18.42
C PHE A 168 17.60 5.25 -18.07
N TRP A 169 16.50 4.48 -17.96
CA TRP A 169 16.61 3.09 -17.58
C TRP A 169 17.14 2.24 -18.73
N THR A 170 18.27 1.59 -18.49
CA THR A 170 18.74 0.51 -19.33
C THR A 170 17.86 -0.73 -19.11
N GLN A 171 17.95 -1.73 -20.01
CA GLN A 171 17.28 -3.02 -19.81
C GLN A 171 17.67 -3.66 -18.47
N LYS A 172 18.94 -3.46 -18.03
CA LYS A 172 19.43 -3.95 -16.73
C LYS A 172 18.70 -3.28 -15.57
N VAL A 173 18.57 -1.95 -15.58
CA VAL A 173 17.84 -1.18 -14.54
C VAL A 173 16.38 -1.61 -14.49
N PHE A 174 15.72 -1.70 -15.64
CA PHE A 174 14.34 -2.18 -15.72
C PHE A 174 14.19 -3.56 -15.08
N ASN A 175 15.04 -4.51 -15.45
CA ASN A 175 15.01 -5.87 -14.89
C ASN A 175 15.25 -5.89 -13.37
N ILE A 176 16.18 -5.05 -12.87
CA ILE A 176 16.47 -4.94 -11.42
C ILE A 176 15.23 -4.44 -10.69
N VAL A 177 14.62 -3.35 -11.15
CA VAL A 177 13.46 -2.74 -10.46
C VAL A 177 12.26 -3.69 -10.47
N PHE A 178 11.94 -4.31 -11.60
CA PHE A 178 10.81 -5.25 -11.66
C PHE A 178 11.08 -6.55 -10.88
N THR A 179 12.36 -6.99 -10.79
CA THR A 179 12.75 -8.09 -9.91
C THR A 179 12.63 -7.70 -8.44
N PHE A 180 12.98 -6.47 -8.08
CA PHE A 180 12.77 -5.96 -6.73
C PHE A 180 11.28 -5.93 -6.37
N CYS A 181 10.41 -5.40 -7.24
CA CYS A 181 8.96 -5.42 -7.03
C CYS A 181 8.41 -6.85 -6.87
N PHE A 182 8.87 -7.79 -7.72
CA PHE A 182 8.55 -9.21 -7.58
C PHE A 182 9.00 -9.76 -6.22
N ALA A 183 10.24 -9.50 -5.83
CA ALA A 183 10.79 -10.01 -4.57
C ALA A 183 10.03 -9.47 -3.36
N VAL A 184 9.72 -8.17 -3.33
CA VAL A 184 8.94 -7.55 -2.26
C VAL A 184 7.56 -8.19 -2.15
N LEU A 185 6.80 -8.22 -3.25
CA LEU A 185 5.43 -8.78 -3.24
C LEU A 185 5.42 -10.26 -2.85
N THR A 186 6.37 -11.04 -3.39
CA THR A 186 6.44 -12.48 -3.11
C THR A 186 6.92 -12.76 -1.69
N ALA A 187 7.92 -12.03 -1.19
CA ALA A 187 8.42 -12.19 0.17
C ALA A 187 7.33 -11.86 1.20
N PHE A 188 6.64 -10.73 1.06
CA PHE A 188 5.50 -10.40 1.93
C PHE A 188 4.37 -11.42 1.79
N GLY A 189 4.02 -11.81 0.56
CA GLY A 189 2.97 -12.79 0.33
C GLY A 189 3.26 -14.15 0.98
N LEU A 190 4.48 -14.67 0.81
CA LEU A 190 4.91 -15.93 1.44
C LEU A 190 4.95 -15.81 2.96
N TRP A 191 5.50 -14.70 3.49
CA TRP A 191 5.51 -14.45 4.93
C TRP A 191 4.09 -14.46 5.50
N PHE A 192 3.14 -13.79 4.85
CA PHE A 192 1.76 -13.75 5.33
C PHE A 192 1.08 -15.12 5.29
N ILE A 193 1.30 -15.91 4.23
CA ILE A 193 0.80 -17.30 4.16
C ILE A 193 1.37 -18.14 5.30
N VAL A 194 2.70 -18.13 5.48
CA VAL A 194 3.38 -18.91 6.53
C VAL A 194 2.91 -18.46 7.91
N SER A 195 2.85 -17.16 8.18
CA SER A 195 2.35 -16.64 9.45
C SER A 195 0.90 -17.06 9.72
N ALA A 196 0.04 -17.03 8.71
CA ALA A 196 -1.36 -17.41 8.85
C ALA A 196 -1.56 -18.92 9.17
N VAL A 197 -0.63 -19.76 8.74
CA VAL A 197 -0.68 -21.22 8.98
C VAL A 197 -0.04 -21.60 10.31
N LEU A 198 1.08 -20.94 10.70
CA LEU A 198 1.87 -21.34 11.88
C LEU A 198 1.37 -20.70 13.19
N TRP A 199 0.67 -19.57 13.15
CA TRP A 199 0.11 -18.88 14.32
C TRP A 199 -1.40 -19.12 14.42
#